data_952da2e1f91fc1ffec209ac6fea5b8d3
#
_entry.id   952da2e1f91fc1ffec209ac6fea5b8d3
#
_cell.length_a   1.000
_cell.length_b   1.000
_cell.length_c   1.000
_cell.angle_alpha   90.00
_cell.angle_beta   90.00
_cell.angle_gamma   90.00
#
_symmetry.space_group_name_H-M   'P 1'
#
loop_
_entity.id
_entity.type
_entity.pdbx_description
1 polymer ?
#
loop_
_entity_poly.entity_id
_entity_poly.type
_entity_poly.pdbx_seq_one_letter_code
_entity_poly.pdbx_strand_id
1 'polypeptide(L)'
;MRRTIVWISLAVAVCLTIALGLTLTAARQPASPTIELTAGKVGLKSAGALAFGPSGVLFVGDSAAGMLVAIDTEDTKAPASAVKINVNGVDAKIAALVGISANQLVVNDVAVNPISKNVYLSAARGRNPDAMPLIVRVDASGTVTPLNLDNAKHASVSLTDAPAGDRQRMQTITDMAYINGNVMVAGLSNEEWSSALRSIPYPFTAAPKGATLQIWHSSHGQYETMSPIRTFTPYTIGGQQYVLAAYTCTPLVKIAVNQLKPGAKVKGVEIADLGAGNQPLDMVPYKKDGHEYILIANSSYGVVKLRADKLESYPAIDSPTVTDVAGVPYDKISSVRDVRHLAQIDDSNVLLVMGKSGGASTLQTMALP
;
A
#
# COMPACT_ATOMS: atom_id res chain seq x y z
N MET A 1 80.94 41.28 42.43
CA MET A 1 80.33 39.99 42.11
C MET A 1 79.46 39.53 43.25
N ARG A 2 78.15 39.79 43.20
CA ARG A 2 77.12 39.25 44.14
C ARG A 2 75.92 38.84 43.31
N ARG A 3 75.69 37.53 43.31
CA ARG A 3 74.49 36.93 42.70
C ARG A 3 73.27 37.08 43.64
N THR A 4 72.25 37.76 43.21
CA THR A 4 70.95 37.86 43.91
C THR A 4 70.03 36.78 43.31
N ILE A 5 69.64 35.84 44.15
CA ILE A 5 68.67 34.80 43.83
C ILE A 5 67.29 35.36 44.16
N VAL A 6 66.43 35.50 43.16
CA VAL A 6 65.02 35.89 43.31
C VAL A 6 64.18 34.61 43.41
N TRP A 7 63.47 34.46 44.53
CA TRP A 7 62.44 33.40 44.71
C TRP A 7 61.12 33.86 44.18
N ILE A 8 60.64 33.12 43.18
CA ILE A 8 59.26 33.33 42.67
C ILE A 8 58.37 32.32 43.38
N SER A 9 57.49 32.81 44.24
CA SER A 9 56.44 32.01 44.90
C SER A 9 55.32 31.76 43.93
N LEU A 10 55.07 30.50 43.56
CA LEU A 10 53.94 30.10 42.71
C LEU A 10 52.76 29.83 43.62
N ALA A 11 51.74 30.70 43.59
CA ALA A 11 50.45 30.48 44.25
C ALA A 11 49.57 29.68 43.31
N VAL A 12 49.29 28.41 43.61
CA VAL A 12 48.36 27.59 42.90
C VAL A 12 46.94 27.87 43.45
N ALA A 13 46.14 28.60 42.69
CA ALA A 13 44.72 28.77 42.97
C ALA A 13 43.94 27.56 42.41
N VAL A 14 43.47 26.70 43.31
CA VAL A 14 42.57 25.59 42.96
C VAL A 14 41.16 26.15 42.84
N CYS A 15 40.68 26.39 41.60
CA CYS A 15 39.29 26.66 41.33
C CYS A 15 38.47 25.35 41.31
N LEU A 16 37.77 25.06 42.38
CA LEU A 16 36.74 23.99 42.40
C LEU A 16 35.51 24.47 41.60
N THR A 17 35.38 24.07 40.34
CA THR A 17 34.14 24.21 39.57
C THR A 17 33.20 23.06 39.91
N ILE A 18 32.21 23.32 40.74
CA ILE A 18 31.08 22.40 40.96
C ILE A 18 30.21 22.44 39.72
N ALA A 19 30.37 21.47 38.80
CA ALA A 19 29.47 21.25 37.68
C ALA A 19 28.20 20.59 38.25
N LEU A 20 27.15 21.39 38.49
CA LEU A 20 25.80 20.87 38.70
C LEU A 20 25.28 20.29 37.40
N GLY A 21 25.44 18.98 37.23
CA GLY A 21 24.84 18.23 36.11
C GLY A 21 23.33 18.18 36.25
N LEU A 22 22.61 19.13 35.64
CA LEU A 22 21.17 19.01 35.41
C LEU A 22 20.96 17.89 34.38
N THR A 23 20.75 16.66 34.85
CA THR A 23 20.21 15.59 34.01
C THR A 23 18.74 15.95 33.72
N LEU A 24 18.51 16.56 32.55
CA LEU A 24 17.19 16.63 31.94
C LEU A 24 16.76 15.21 31.62
N THR A 25 16.08 14.54 32.54
CA THR A 25 15.28 13.37 32.24
C THR A 25 14.14 13.85 31.33
N ALA A 26 14.31 13.71 30.02
CA ALA A 26 13.20 13.85 29.09
C ALA A 26 12.11 12.88 29.56
N ALA A 27 11.04 13.41 30.09
CA ALA A 27 9.87 12.62 30.45
C ALA A 27 9.39 11.93 29.19
N ARG A 28 9.61 10.61 29.11
CA ARG A 28 9.11 9.79 28.01
C ARG A 28 7.59 9.89 28.07
N GLN A 29 6.99 10.57 27.09
CA GLN A 29 5.54 10.60 26.98
C GLN A 29 5.03 9.15 27.02
N PRO A 30 4.03 8.83 27.86
CA PRO A 30 3.48 7.48 27.89
C PRO A 30 3.02 7.12 26.48
N ALA A 31 3.47 5.96 25.98
CA ALA A 31 3.03 5.45 24.70
C ALA A 31 1.49 5.35 24.73
N SER A 32 0.82 5.82 23.68
CA SER A 32 -0.63 5.66 23.58
C SER A 32 -0.96 4.16 23.66
N PRO A 33 -2.01 3.75 24.38
CA PRO A 33 -2.38 2.34 24.49
C PRO A 33 -2.67 1.77 23.11
N THR A 34 -2.16 0.59 22.85
CA THR A 34 -2.44 -0.16 21.61
C THR A 34 -3.85 -0.73 21.65
N ILE A 35 -4.53 -0.73 20.49
CA ILE A 35 -5.82 -1.40 20.32
C ILE A 35 -5.53 -2.88 20.05
N GLU A 36 -5.89 -3.74 21.00
CA GLU A 36 -5.68 -5.18 20.89
C GLU A 36 -6.71 -5.84 19.96
N LEU A 37 -6.33 -6.98 19.37
CA LEU A 37 -7.24 -7.81 18.60
C LEU A 37 -8.20 -8.52 19.58
N THR A 38 -9.51 -8.24 19.46
CA THR A 38 -10.55 -8.85 20.29
C THR A 38 -11.49 -9.69 19.44
N ALA A 39 -11.93 -10.84 19.97
CA ALA A 39 -12.90 -11.70 19.29
C ALA A 39 -14.27 -11.05 19.23
N GLY A 40 -14.92 -11.12 18.07
CA GLY A 40 -16.23 -10.56 17.88
C GLY A 40 -16.61 -10.42 16.41
N LYS A 41 -17.77 -9.82 16.16
CA LYS A 41 -18.24 -9.51 14.81
C LYS A 41 -17.45 -8.33 14.23
N VAL A 42 -16.82 -8.54 13.07
CA VAL A 42 -15.97 -7.52 12.43
C VAL A 42 -16.79 -6.32 11.94
N GLY A 43 -18.00 -6.55 11.44
CA GLY A 43 -18.96 -5.48 11.14
C GLY A 43 -18.59 -4.57 9.97
N LEU A 44 -17.86 -5.09 8.95
CA LEU A 44 -17.50 -4.32 7.75
C LEU A 44 -18.75 -3.77 7.03
N LYS A 45 -18.66 -2.55 6.52
CA LYS A 45 -19.60 -1.96 5.58
C LYS A 45 -19.17 -2.12 4.13
N SER A 46 -17.86 -2.19 3.88
CA SER A 46 -17.28 -2.56 2.58
C SER A 46 -15.98 -3.33 2.80
N ALA A 47 -15.56 -4.11 1.81
CA ALA A 47 -14.25 -4.74 1.77
C ALA A 47 -13.56 -4.35 0.46
N GLY A 48 -12.65 -3.42 0.53
CA GLY A 48 -11.85 -2.90 -0.57
C GLY A 48 -10.43 -3.46 -0.55
N ALA A 49 -9.44 -2.57 -0.56
CA ALA A 49 -8.02 -2.90 -0.56
C ALA A 49 -7.63 -3.84 0.59
N LEU A 50 -6.72 -4.75 0.31
CA LEU A 50 -6.17 -5.75 1.22
C LEU A 50 -4.65 -5.61 1.34
N ALA A 51 -4.11 -5.82 2.53
CA ALA A 51 -2.68 -6.00 2.72
C ALA A 51 -2.42 -6.98 3.86
N PHE A 52 -1.36 -7.77 3.77
CA PHE A 52 -0.92 -8.58 4.90
C PHE A 52 0.10 -7.87 5.76
N GLY A 53 -0.07 -7.99 7.07
CA GLY A 53 0.86 -7.58 8.09
C GLY A 53 1.61 -8.76 8.72
N PRO A 54 2.20 -8.54 9.91
CA PRO A 54 2.93 -9.60 10.61
C PRO A 54 1.97 -10.71 11.06
N SER A 55 2.52 -11.92 11.20
CA SER A 55 1.83 -13.09 11.79
C SER A 55 0.50 -13.47 11.12
N GLY A 56 0.33 -13.19 9.82
CA GLY A 56 -0.89 -13.53 9.09
C GLY A 56 -2.09 -12.59 9.36
N VAL A 57 -1.86 -11.43 9.95
CA VAL A 57 -2.89 -10.41 10.10
C VAL A 57 -3.22 -9.80 8.73
N LEU A 58 -4.50 -9.82 8.38
CA LEU A 58 -5.03 -9.21 7.17
C LEU A 58 -5.58 -7.81 7.49
N PHE A 59 -5.05 -6.80 6.82
CA PHE A 59 -5.64 -5.46 6.82
C PHE A 59 -6.69 -5.35 5.72
N VAL A 60 -7.82 -4.76 6.07
CA VAL A 60 -8.98 -4.56 5.18
C VAL A 60 -9.37 -3.10 5.19
N GLY A 61 -9.40 -2.50 4.01
CA GLY A 61 -9.90 -1.15 3.81
C GLY A 61 -11.42 -1.12 3.73
N ASP A 62 -12.08 -0.57 4.74
CA ASP A 62 -13.52 -0.32 4.74
C ASP A 62 -13.79 1.15 4.39
N SER A 63 -13.81 1.46 3.10
CA SER A 63 -14.05 2.83 2.62
C SER A 63 -15.43 3.35 3.00
N ALA A 64 -16.47 2.50 2.97
CA ALA A 64 -17.83 2.92 3.32
C ALA A 64 -17.93 3.33 4.80
N ALA A 65 -17.25 2.62 5.70
CA ALA A 65 -17.15 3.01 7.11
C ALA A 65 -16.09 4.12 7.35
N GLY A 66 -15.13 4.30 6.44
CA GLY A 66 -13.94 5.14 6.63
C GLY A 66 -13.04 4.58 7.72
N MET A 67 -12.80 3.30 7.67
CA MET A 67 -12.05 2.57 8.69
C MET A 67 -10.98 1.67 8.05
N LEU A 68 -9.91 1.47 8.80
CA LEU A 68 -8.96 0.41 8.57
C LEU A 68 -9.19 -0.68 9.61
N VAL A 69 -9.32 -1.93 9.17
CA VAL A 69 -9.57 -3.10 10.03
C VAL A 69 -8.42 -4.08 9.91
N ALA A 70 -7.91 -4.57 11.04
CA ALA A 70 -6.95 -5.66 11.14
C ALA A 70 -7.67 -6.91 11.61
N ILE A 71 -7.54 -8.03 10.90
CA ILE A 71 -8.18 -9.32 11.21
C ILE A 71 -7.10 -10.38 11.38
N ASP A 72 -7.08 -11.06 12.51
CA ASP A 72 -6.27 -12.28 12.69
C ASP A 72 -6.89 -13.41 11.84
N THR A 73 -6.19 -13.81 10.80
CA THR A 73 -6.68 -14.89 9.93
C THR A 73 -6.42 -16.29 10.52
N GLU A 74 -5.60 -16.40 11.57
CA GLU A 74 -5.10 -17.66 12.15
C GLU A 74 -4.39 -18.55 11.09
N ASP A 75 -4.10 -18.01 9.90
CA ASP A 75 -3.52 -18.71 8.76
C ASP A 75 -1.99 -18.54 8.77
N THR A 76 -1.33 -19.28 9.67
CA THR A 76 0.11 -19.16 9.94
C THR A 76 0.92 -20.39 9.55
N LYS A 77 0.31 -21.38 8.87
CA LYS A 77 1.00 -22.61 8.48
C LYS A 77 1.63 -22.44 7.09
N ALA A 78 2.96 -22.46 7.04
CA ALA A 78 3.69 -22.44 5.77
C ALA A 78 3.41 -23.72 4.94
N PRO A 79 3.33 -23.61 3.60
CA PRO A 79 3.15 -24.76 2.73
C PRO A 79 4.40 -25.64 2.71
N ALA A 80 4.23 -26.94 2.48
CA ALA A 80 5.33 -27.90 2.40
C ALA A 80 6.14 -27.79 1.08
N SER A 81 5.59 -27.13 0.07
CA SER A 81 6.20 -26.97 -1.26
C SER A 81 5.78 -25.65 -1.89
N ALA A 82 6.43 -25.27 -2.99
CA ALA A 82 6.05 -24.10 -3.76
C ALA A 82 4.58 -24.15 -4.19
N VAL A 83 3.87 -23.05 -3.99
CA VAL A 83 2.43 -22.95 -4.27
C VAL A 83 2.21 -22.45 -5.70
N LYS A 84 1.35 -23.14 -6.42
CA LYS A 84 0.80 -22.71 -7.71
C LYS A 84 -0.72 -22.79 -7.64
N ILE A 85 -1.37 -21.69 -7.93
CA ILE A 85 -2.83 -21.57 -7.88
C ILE A 85 -3.33 -21.30 -9.30
N ASN A 86 -4.23 -22.20 -9.76
CA ASN A 86 -4.92 -22.06 -11.04
C ASN A 86 -6.39 -22.42 -10.82
N VAL A 87 -7.25 -21.41 -10.76
CA VAL A 87 -8.68 -21.57 -10.50
C VAL A 87 -9.47 -20.83 -11.55
N ASN A 88 -10.10 -21.60 -12.45
CA ASN A 88 -11.03 -21.02 -13.42
C ASN A 88 -12.39 -20.74 -12.77
N GLY A 89 -13.02 -19.63 -13.14
CA GLY A 89 -14.36 -19.27 -12.64
C GLY A 89 -14.38 -19.07 -11.13
N VAL A 90 -13.35 -18.44 -10.56
CA VAL A 90 -13.29 -18.17 -9.11
C VAL A 90 -14.47 -17.35 -8.62
N ASP A 91 -14.94 -16.40 -9.42
CA ASP A 91 -16.16 -15.61 -9.18
C ASP A 91 -17.41 -16.48 -9.09
N ALA A 92 -17.58 -17.46 -10.00
CA ALA A 92 -18.70 -18.40 -9.95
C ALA A 92 -18.61 -19.30 -8.69
N LYS A 93 -17.42 -19.75 -8.31
CA LYS A 93 -17.21 -20.53 -7.08
C LYS A 93 -17.57 -19.70 -5.84
N ILE A 94 -17.13 -18.43 -5.76
CA ILE A 94 -17.45 -17.55 -4.64
C ILE A 94 -18.97 -17.26 -4.62
N ALA A 95 -19.58 -16.95 -5.76
CA ALA A 95 -20.99 -16.65 -5.87
C ALA A 95 -21.87 -17.82 -5.40
N ALA A 96 -21.50 -19.06 -5.77
CA ALA A 96 -22.17 -20.27 -5.34
C ALA A 96 -22.13 -20.47 -3.82
N LEU A 97 -21.00 -20.14 -3.16
CA LEU A 97 -20.87 -20.23 -1.69
C LEU A 97 -21.82 -19.28 -0.95
N VAL A 98 -22.16 -18.13 -1.55
CA VAL A 98 -23.00 -17.11 -0.91
C VAL A 98 -24.42 -17.02 -1.51
N GLY A 99 -24.76 -17.95 -2.41
CA GLY A 99 -26.10 -18.11 -2.97
C GLY A 99 -26.54 -17.00 -3.91
N ILE A 100 -25.62 -16.43 -4.71
CA ILE A 100 -25.89 -15.40 -5.71
C ILE A 100 -25.43 -15.82 -7.11
N SER A 101 -25.84 -15.06 -8.14
CA SER A 101 -25.29 -15.22 -9.50
C SER A 101 -23.92 -14.58 -9.61
N ALA A 102 -23.02 -15.15 -10.42
CA ALA A 102 -21.65 -14.66 -10.58
C ALA A 102 -21.59 -13.19 -11.04
N ASN A 103 -22.55 -12.74 -11.86
CA ASN A 103 -22.63 -11.34 -12.30
C ASN A 103 -23.01 -10.34 -11.19
N GLN A 104 -23.44 -10.82 -10.02
CA GLN A 104 -23.70 -10.02 -8.83
C GLN A 104 -22.49 -9.93 -7.90
N LEU A 105 -21.43 -10.69 -8.18
CA LEU A 105 -20.17 -10.63 -7.43
C LEU A 105 -19.23 -9.62 -8.06
N VAL A 106 -18.59 -8.81 -7.23
CA VAL A 106 -17.51 -7.91 -7.62
C VAL A 106 -16.29 -8.23 -6.77
N VAL A 107 -15.21 -8.73 -7.39
CA VAL A 107 -13.91 -8.85 -6.73
C VAL A 107 -13.26 -7.48 -6.71
N ASN A 108 -12.91 -7.01 -5.53
CA ASN A 108 -12.37 -5.66 -5.32
C ASN A 108 -10.85 -5.65 -5.22
N ASP A 109 -10.26 -6.68 -4.58
CA ASP A 109 -8.81 -6.77 -4.42
C ASP A 109 -8.34 -8.20 -4.09
N VAL A 110 -7.02 -8.42 -4.18
CA VAL A 110 -6.35 -9.67 -3.85
C VAL A 110 -5.10 -9.44 -3.01
N ALA A 111 -4.90 -10.28 -2.01
CA ALA A 111 -3.63 -10.34 -1.27
C ALA A 111 -3.20 -11.80 -1.05
N VAL A 112 -1.91 -12.06 -1.11
CA VAL A 112 -1.32 -13.37 -0.79
C VAL A 112 -0.77 -13.33 0.63
N ASN A 113 -1.18 -14.27 1.48
CA ASN A 113 -0.61 -14.41 2.81
C ASN A 113 0.89 -14.78 2.70
N PRO A 114 1.80 -13.96 3.23
CA PRO A 114 3.24 -14.19 3.07
C PRO A 114 3.73 -15.48 3.75
N ILE A 115 2.96 -16.02 4.70
CA ILE A 115 3.31 -17.24 5.45
C ILE A 115 2.73 -18.49 4.76
N SER A 116 1.40 -18.56 4.65
CA SER A 116 0.71 -19.76 4.12
C SER A 116 0.68 -19.83 2.61
N LYS A 117 0.92 -18.72 1.92
CA LYS A 117 0.73 -18.55 0.48
C LYS A 117 -0.72 -18.74 0.01
N ASN A 118 -1.69 -18.82 0.94
CA ASN A 118 -3.10 -18.77 0.60
C ASN A 118 -3.46 -17.37 0.06
N VAL A 119 -4.39 -17.36 -0.88
CA VAL A 119 -4.88 -16.14 -1.52
C VAL A 119 -6.14 -15.66 -0.82
N TYR A 120 -6.20 -14.38 -0.52
CA TYR A 120 -7.36 -13.71 0.02
C TYR A 120 -7.94 -12.75 -1.00
N LEU A 121 -9.23 -12.83 -1.22
CA LEU A 121 -9.97 -11.95 -2.11
C LEU A 121 -10.99 -11.18 -1.30
N SER A 122 -10.98 -9.86 -1.42
CA SER A 122 -12.10 -9.03 -1.00
C SER A 122 -13.13 -8.94 -2.13
N ALA A 123 -14.39 -8.99 -1.77
CA ALA A 123 -15.48 -8.94 -2.74
C ALA A 123 -16.72 -8.26 -2.17
N ALA A 124 -17.60 -7.84 -3.06
CA ALA A 124 -18.93 -7.37 -2.74
C ALA A 124 -19.98 -8.33 -3.31
N ARG A 125 -20.92 -8.73 -2.47
CA ARG A 125 -22.13 -9.46 -2.85
C ARG A 125 -23.23 -8.45 -3.15
N GLY A 126 -23.69 -8.38 -4.38
CA GLY A 126 -24.59 -7.35 -4.88
C GLY A 126 -23.84 -6.14 -5.43
N ARG A 127 -24.60 -5.21 -5.96
CA ARG A 127 -24.12 -3.93 -6.50
C ARG A 127 -24.88 -2.80 -5.83
N ASN A 128 -24.36 -1.59 -5.88
CA ASN A 128 -24.95 -0.39 -5.27
C ASN A 128 -24.86 -0.35 -3.73
N PRO A 129 -25.54 0.58 -3.06
CA PRO A 129 -25.35 0.84 -1.63
C PRO A 129 -25.66 -0.36 -0.72
N ASP A 130 -26.41 -1.35 -1.20
CA ASP A 130 -26.76 -2.56 -0.43
C ASP A 130 -25.75 -3.71 -0.62
N ALA A 131 -24.63 -3.46 -1.29
CA ALA A 131 -23.59 -4.47 -1.52
C ALA A 131 -22.98 -4.93 -0.18
N MET A 132 -23.03 -6.23 0.09
CA MET A 132 -22.50 -6.80 1.33
C MET A 132 -21.04 -7.21 1.16
N PRO A 133 -20.16 -6.83 2.09
CA PRO A 133 -18.77 -7.21 2.03
C PRO A 133 -18.57 -8.70 2.26
N LEU A 134 -17.59 -9.26 1.57
CA LEU A 134 -17.17 -10.66 1.67
C LEU A 134 -15.65 -10.73 1.57
N ILE A 135 -15.05 -11.60 2.35
CA ILE A 135 -13.64 -11.98 2.22
C ILE A 135 -13.60 -13.51 2.09
N VAL A 136 -12.88 -14.00 1.10
CA VAL A 136 -12.66 -15.44 0.92
C VAL A 136 -11.18 -15.77 0.89
N ARG A 137 -10.85 -16.97 1.35
CA ARG A 137 -9.53 -17.58 1.21
C ARG A 137 -9.59 -18.64 0.12
N VAL A 138 -8.57 -18.67 -0.73
CA VAL A 138 -8.34 -19.72 -1.72
C VAL A 138 -7.02 -20.41 -1.40
N ASP A 139 -7.04 -21.70 -1.16
CA ASP A 139 -5.83 -22.47 -0.85
C ASP A 139 -5.13 -23.01 -2.12
N ALA A 140 -3.99 -23.69 -1.94
CA ALA A 140 -3.21 -24.24 -3.03
C ALA A 140 -3.96 -25.32 -3.87
N SER A 141 -5.01 -25.93 -3.31
CA SER A 141 -5.88 -26.87 -4.05
C SER A 141 -6.94 -26.16 -4.89
N GLY A 142 -7.09 -24.83 -4.74
CA GLY A 142 -8.15 -24.04 -5.35
C GLY A 142 -9.49 -24.13 -4.62
N THR A 143 -9.48 -24.62 -3.38
CA THR A 143 -10.67 -24.62 -2.51
C THR A 143 -10.92 -23.20 -2.00
N VAL A 144 -12.16 -22.73 -2.18
CA VAL A 144 -12.60 -21.41 -1.73
C VAL A 144 -13.36 -21.51 -0.43
N THR A 145 -12.93 -20.78 0.60
CA THR A 145 -13.54 -20.77 1.93
C THR A 145 -13.84 -19.34 2.37
N PRO A 146 -15.06 -18.98 2.80
CA PRO A 146 -15.33 -17.67 3.37
C PRO A 146 -14.55 -17.47 4.67
N LEU A 147 -14.01 -16.26 4.87
CA LEU A 147 -13.46 -15.85 6.16
C LEU A 147 -14.61 -15.59 7.12
N ASN A 148 -14.53 -16.17 8.32
CA ASN A 148 -15.56 -15.97 9.35
C ASN A 148 -15.44 -14.55 9.92
N LEU A 149 -16.35 -13.66 9.52
CA LEU A 149 -16.42 -12.28 10.00
C LEU A 149 -17.37 -12.09 11.19
N ASP A 150 -18.15 -13.11 11.57
CA ASP A 150 -19.06 -13.02 12.72
C ASP A 150 -18.35 -13.24 14.05
N ASN A 151 -17.21 -13.93 14.05
CA ASN A 151 -16.41 -14.17 15.24
C ASN A 151 -14.92 -14.30 14.89
N ALA A 152 -14.29 -13.18 14.56
CA ALA A 152 -12.85 -13.11 14.32
C ALA A 152 -12.17 -12.21 15.35
N LYS A 153 -10.91 -12.49 15.68
CA LYS A 153 -10.10 -11.53 16.43
C LYS A 153 -9.73 -10.38 15.50
N HIS A 154 -10.14 -9.19 15.86
CA HIS A 154 -9.93 -8.01 15.04
C HIS A 154 -9.72 -6.73 15.86
N ALA A 155 -9.15 -5.74 15.24
CA ALA A 155 -9.06 -4.36 15.73
C ALA A 155 -9.38 -3.42 14.56
N SER A 156 -9.86 -2.23 14.88
CA SER A 156 -10.15 -1.23 13.86
C SER A 156 -9.78 0.17 14.31
N VAL A 157 -9.49 1.04 13.33
CA VAL A 157 -9.22 2.45 13.57
C VAL A 157 -9.95 3.29 12.54
N SER A 158 -10.61 4.36 13.00
CA SER A 158 -11.35 5.29 12.13
C SER A 158 -10.40 6.30 11.48
N LEU A 159 -10.58 6.54 10.18
CA LEU A 159 -9.88 7.57 9.43
C LEU A 159 -10.62 8.90 9.62
N THR A 160 -10.09 9.77 10.46
CA THR A 160 -10.74 11.03 10.86
C THR A 160 -10.86 12.04 9.74
N ASP A 161 -10.07 11.87 8.68
CA ASP A 161 -10.04 12.69 7.47
C ASP A 161 -10.78 12.06 6.27
N ALA A 162 -11.62 11.05 6.50
CA ALA A 162 -12.38 10.41 5.44
C ALA A 162 -13.44 11.35 4.83
N PRO A 163 -13.61 11.39 3.49
CA PRO A 163 -14.62 12.22 2.84
C PRO A 163 -16.06 11.87 3.28
N ALA A 164 -16.95 12.85 3.29
CA ALA A 164 -18.36 12.65 3.66
C ALA A 164 -19.25 12.24 2.47
N GLY A 165 -18.94 12.69 1.24
CA GLY A 165 -19.77 12.44 0.05
C GLY A 165 -19.60 11.02 -0.50
N ASP A 166 -20.69 10.34 -0.82
CA ASP A 166 -20.73 8.91 -1.17
C ASP A 166 -19.70 8.48 -2.22
N ARG A 167 -19.60 9.20 -3.33
CA ARG A 167 -18.65 8.86 -4.39
C ARG A 167 -17.18 9.00 -3.95
N GLN A 168 -16.86 10.05 -3.21
CA GLN A 168 -15.52 10.26 -2.67
C GLN A 168 -15.25 9.32 -1.50
N ARG A 169 -16.31 9.03 -0.70
CA ARG A 169 -16.23 8.08 0.41
C ARG A 169 -15.71 6.73 -0.01
N MET A 170 -16.22 6.19 -1.12
CA MET A 170 -15.76 4.90 -1.66
C MET A 170 -14.32 4.92 -2.17
N GLN A 171 -13.69 6.08 -2.26
CA GLN A 171 -12.28 6.26 -2.61
C GLN A 171 -11.42 6.67 -1.39
N THR A 172 -11.93 6.56 -0.17
CA THR A 172 -11.19 6.83 1.06
C THR A 172 -9.94 5.95 1.18
N ILE A 173 -10.06 4.69 0.75
CA ILE A 173 -8.98 3.70 0.72
C ILE A 173 -9.00 3.07 -0.68
N THR A 174 -7.96 3.32 -1.45
CA THR A 174 -7.82 2.80 -2.82
C THR A 174 -6.77 1.72 -2.94
N ASP A 175 -5.75 1.77 -2.08
CA ASP A 175 -4.70 0.77 -2.01
C ASP A 175 -3.99 0.82 -0.65
N MET A 176 -3.34 -0.27 -0.25
CA MET A 176 -2.64 -0.39 1.03
C MET A 176 -1.39 -1.27 0.93
N ALA A 177 -0.39 -0.94 1.76
CA ALA A 177 0.78 -1.79 1.96
C ALA A 177 1.26 -1.73 3.42
N TYR A 178 1.75 -2.85 3.97
CA TYR A 178 2.40 -2.86 5.29
C TYR A 178 3.90 -2.66 5.15
N ILE A 179 4.43 -1.63 5.79
CA ILE A 179 5.84 -1.22 5.65
C ILE A 179 6.39 -0.78 7.01
N ASN A 180 7.44 -1.46 7.48
CA ASN A 180 8.20 -1.04 8.67
C ASN A 180 7.32 -0.70 9.89
N GLY A 181 6.34 -1.56 10.21
CA GLY A 181 5.46 -1.38 11.36
C GLY A 181 4.27 -0.44 11.14
N ASN A 182 4.06 0.04 9.91
CA ASN A 182 2.94 0.90 9.56
C ASN A 182 2.13 0.33 8.39
N VAL A 183 0.83 0.56 8.41
CA VAL A 183 -0.02 0.38 7.24
C VAL A 183 -0.06 1.70 6.49
N MET A 184 0.50 1.72 5.29
CA MET A 184 0.37 2.83 4.37
C MET A 184 -0.97 2.71 3.67
N VAL A 185 -1.77 3.77 3.68
CA VAL A 185 -3.15 3.78 3.14
C VAL A 185 -3.30 4.94 2.17
N ALA A 186 -3.42 4.62 0.89
CA ALA A 186 -3.69 5.58 -0.17
C ALA A 186 -5.20 5.82 -0.34
N GLY A 187 -5.58 7.00 -0.80
CA GLY A 187 -6.97 7.33 -1.14
C GLY A 187 -7.27 8.80 -1.09
N LEU A 188 -8.54 9.13 -0.86
CA LEU A 188 -8.99 10.51 -0.70
C LEU A 188 -9.19 10.88 0.76
N SER A 189 -8.99 12.15 1.07
CA SER A 189 -9.30 12.79 2.33
C SER A 189 -10.33 13.92 2.15
N ASN A 190 -10.84 14.48 3.25
CA ASN A 190 -11.70 15.65 3.27
C ASN A 190 -10.92 16.98 3.30
N GLU A 191 -9.60 16.93 3.13
CA GLU A 191 -8.74 18.12 3.09
C GLU A 191 -8.84 18.83 1.73
N GLU A 192 -8.38 20.08 1.66
CA GLU A 192 -8.33 20.89 0.43
C GLU A 192 -7.62 20.15 -0.73
N TRP A 193 -6.46 19.57 -0.44
CA TRP A 193 -5.83 18.60 -1.33
C TRP A 193 -6.35 17.23 -0.93
N SER A 194 -7.31 16.71 -1.66
CA SER A 194 -7.98 15.48 -1.25
C SER A 194 -7.19 14.21 -1.50
N SER A 195 -6.24 14.20 -2.45
CA SER A 195 -5.32 13.07 -2.62
C SER A 195 -4.46 12.89 -1.37
N ALA A 196 -4.46 11.70 -0.76
CA ALA A 196 -3.83 11.48 0.54
C ALA A 196 -3.11 10.14 0.65
N LEU A 197 -2.06 10.12 1.44
CA LEU A 197 -1.35 8.91 1.87
C LEU A 197 -1.16 8.96 3.39
N ARG A 198 -1.74 7.99 4.09
CA ARG A 198 -1.72 7.87 5.55
C ARG A 198 -0.70 6.83 5.96
N SER A 199 0.02 7.06 7.04
CA SER A 199 0.92 6.08 7.67
C SER A 199 0.38 5.76 9.06
N ILE A 200 -0.24 4.60 9.22
CA ILE A 200 -0.96 4.18 10.42
C ILE A 200 -0.15 3.11 11.13
N PRO A 201 0.32 3.35 12.37
CA PRO A 201 1.11 2.36 13.10
C PRO A 201 0.29 1.10 13.40
N TYR A 202 0.93 -0.06 13.33
CA TYR A 202 0.34 -1.31 13.75
C TYR A 202 1.27 -2.02 14.77
N PRO A 203 0.77 -2.50 15.94
CA PRO A 203 -0.62 -2.45 16.39
C PRO A 203 -1.21 -1.04 16.47
N PHE A 204 -2.52 -0.93 16.18
CA PHE A 204 -3.18 0.37 16.11
C PHE A 204 -3.14 1.11 17.44
N THR A 205 -2.93 2.41 17.36
CA THR A 205 -3.12 3.34 18.50
C THR A 205 -4.14 4.41 18.13
N ALA A 206 -3.95 5.03 16.98
CA ALA A 206 -4.84 5.99 16.35
C ALA A 206 -4.49 6.08 14.86
N ALA A 207 -5.41 6.56 14.02
CA ALA A 207 -5.09 6.94 12.65
C ALA A 207 -4.73 8.43 12.60
N PRO A 208 -3.47 8.78 12.39
CA PRO A 208 -3.10 10.17 12.16
C PRO A 208 -3.67 10.66 10.83
N LYS A 209 -3.87 11.97 10.70
CA LYS A 209 -4.19 12.58 9.40
C LYS A 209 -3.16 12.18 8.34
N GLY A 210 -3.61 11.96 7.12
CA GLY A 210 -2.73 11.73 6.00
C GLY A 210 -1.87 12.94 5.63
N ALA A 211 -0.74 12.68 4.99
CA ALA A 211 -0.11 13.68 4.16
C ALA A 211 -0.95 13.85 2.89
N THR A 212 -1.21 15.09 2.47
CA THR A 212 -1.95 15.39 1.26
C THR A 212 -1.00 15.64 0.09
N LEU A 213 -1.42 15.26 -1.11
CA LEU A 213 -0.53 15.14 -2.25
C LEU A 213 -0.92 16.08 -3.38
N GLN A 214 0.10 16.70 -3.99
CA GLN A 214 0.02 17.37 -5.27
C GLN A 214 0.97 16.69 -6.24
N ILE A 215 0.53 16.40 -7.44
CA ILE A 215 1.36 15.89 -8.52
C ILE A 215 1.32 16.84 -9.71
N TRP A 216 2.43 16.94 -10.44
CA TRP A 216 2.40 17.40 -11.81
C TRP A 216 1.86 16.26 -12.67
N HIS A 217 0.93 16.53 -13.56
CA HIS A 217 0.36 15.53 -14.46
C HIS A 217 0.65 15.98 -15.90
N SER A 218 1.68 15.43 -16.48
CA SER A 218 2.26 15.91 -17.73
C SER A 218 1.32 15.82 -18.93
N SER A 219 0.51 14.75 -19.04
CA SER A 219 -0.48 14.59 -20.10
C SER A 219 -1.65 15.59 -19.99
N HIS A 220 -1.93 16.11 -18.79
CA HIS A 220 -2.91 17.18 -18.56
C HIS A 220 -2.28 18.58 -18.52
N GLY A 221 -0.95 18.67 -18.42
CA GLY A 221 -0.22 19.93 -18.37
C GLY A 221 -0.54 20.80 -17.15
N GLN A 222 -0.88 20.19 -16.01
CA GLN A 222 -1.31 20.90 -14.80
C GLN A 222 -0.95 20.16 -13.51
N TYR A 223 -0.98 20.91 -12.40
CA TYR A 223 -0.92 20.31 -11.07
C TYR A 223 -2.27 19.76 -10.64
N GLU A 224 -2.29 18.57 -10.05
CA GLU A 224 -3.48 17.90 -9.54
C GLU A 224 -3.35 17.55 -8.06
N THR A 225 -4.44 17.75 -7.31
CA THR A 225 -4.51 17.50 -5.86
C THR A 225 -5.72 16.64 -5.47
N MET A 226 -6.58 16.29 -6.43
CA MET A 226 -7.87 15.62 -6.18
C MET A 226 -7.92 14.18 -6.70
N SER A 227 -6.93 13.77 -7.47
CA SER A 227 -6.83 12.40 -8.00
C SER A 227 -6.27 11.46 -6.93
N PRO A 228 -6.95 10.35 -6.57
CA PRO A 228 -6.39 9.39 -5.65
C PRO A 228 -5.28 8.58 -6.33
N ILE A 229 -4.30 8.15 -5.55
CA ILE A 229 -3.40 7.06 -5.94
C ILE A 229 -4.28 5.84 -6.24
N ARG A 230 -4.04 5.17 -7.36
CA ARG A 230 -4.80 3.96 -7.75
C ARG A 230 -4.16 2.70 -7.21
N THR A 231 -2.84 2.63 -7.32
CA THR A 231 -2.00 1.58 -6.74
C THR A 231 -0.62 2.13 -6.47
N PHE A 232 0.10 1.54 -5.51
CA PHE A 232 1.44 1.97 -5.16
C PHE A 232 2.29 0.81 -4.63
N THR A 233 3.60 1.00 -4.67
CA THR A 233 4.53 0.09 -4.01
C THR A 233 5.63 0.87 -3.28
N PRO A 234 6.09 0.40 -2.10
CA PRO A 234 7.30 0.92 -1.50
C PRO A 234 8.51 0.57 -2.35
N TYR A 235 9.43 1.50 -2.50
CA TYR A 235 10.64 1.30 -3.28
C TYR A 235 11.82 2.14 -2.77
N THR A 236 13.04 1.61 -2.90
CA THR A 236 14.24 2.34 -2.51
C THR A 236 14.98 2.82 -3.75
N ILE A 237 15.19 4.13 -3.87
CA ILE A 237 15.92 4.76 -4.97
C ILE A 237 17.12 5.49 -4.38
N GLY A 238 18.34 5.14 -4.82
CA GLY A 238 19.55 5.80 -4.33
C GLY A 238 19.73 5.77 -2.81
N GLY A 239 19.29 4.70 -2.14
CA GLY A 239 19.34 4.55 -0.68
C GLY A 239 18.24 5.29 0.08
N GLN A 240 17.39 6.08 -0.59
CA GLN A 240 16.24 6.75 0.01
C GLN A 240 14.95 5.98 -0.24
N GLN A 241 14.08 5.92 0.77
CA GLN A 241 12.78 5.26 0.66
C GLN A 241 11.73 6.17 0.03
N TYR A 242 11.01 5.62 -0.95
CA TYR A 242 9.91 6.24 -1.67
C TYR A 242 8.67 5.36 -1.67
N VAL A 243 7.54 5.98 -1.90
CA VAL A 243 6.34 5.34 -2.44
C VAL A 243 6.34 5.65 -3.94
N LEU A 244 6.33 4.61 -4.78
CA LEU A 244 6.05 4.73 -6.21
C LEU A 244 4.55 4.57 -6.39
N ALA A 245 3.89 5.64 -6.80
CA ALA A 245 2.43 5.74 -6.88
C ALA A 245 2.00 5.94 -8.33
N ALA A 246 1.00 5.18 -8.77
CA ALA A 246 0.39 5.32 -10.09
C ALA A 246 -1.04 5.86 -9.96
N TYR A 247 -1.38 6.81 -10.81
CA TYR A 247 -2.65 7.52 -10.84
C TYR A 247 -3.44 7.20 -12.12
N THR A 248 -4.70 7.61 -12.17
CA THR A 248 -5.51 7.55 -13.41
C THR A 248 -4.82 8.35 -14.52
N CYS A 249 -4.92 7.90 -15.76
CA CYS A 249 -4.15 8.35 -16.92
C CYS A 249 -2.63 8.07 -16.79
N THR A 250 -2.27 7.24 -15.83
CA THR A 250 -0.98 6.55 -15.64
C THR A 250 0.28 7.37 -15.42
N PRO A 251 0.26 8.57 -14.81
CA PRO A 251 1.49 9.13 -14.29
C PRO A 251 2.04 8.23 -13.18
N LEU A 252 3.33 7.88 -13.26
CA LEU A 252 4.08 7.21 -12.22
C LEU A 252 4.88 8.24 -11.44
N VAL A 253 4.61 8.32 -10.15
CA VAL A 253 5.09 9.40 -9.28
C VAL A 253 5.90 8.81 -8.13
N LYS A 254 7.08 9.36 -7.86
CA LYS A 254 7.86 9.05 -6.64
C LYS A 254 7.55 10.08 -5.55
N ILE A 255 7.24 9.57 -4.35
CA ILE A 255 6.94 10.37 -3.16
C ILE A 255 7.89 9.95 -2.06
N ALA A 256 8.71 10.86 -1.55
CA ALA A 256 9.70 10.54 -0.53
C ALA A 256 9.01 10.25 0.82
N VAL A 257 9.25 9.06 1.41
CA VAL A 257 8.61 8.61 2.66
C VAL A 257 8.91 9.55 3.83
N ASN A 258 10.09 10.16 3.89
CA ASN A 258 10.46 11.09 4.96
C ASN A 258 9.64 12.41 4.95
N GLN A 259 8.96 12.74 3.85
CA GLN A 259 8.07 13.89 3.74
C GLN A 259 6.63 13.59 4.20
N LEU A 260 6.25 12.32 4.31
CA LEU A 260 4.90 11.87 4.66
C LEU A 260 4.65 12.03 6.16
N LYS A 261 4.55 13.28 6.62
CA LYS A 261 4.20 13.62 8.00
C LYS A 261 2.70 13.87 8.11
N PRO A 262 2.07 13.58 9.26
CA PRO A 262 0.65 13.88 9.48
C PRO A 262 0.29 15.33 9.12
N GLY A 263 -0.68 15.51 8.21
CA GLY A 263 -1.16 16.82 7.76
C GLY A 263 -0.20 17.61 6.85
N ALA A 264 0.94 17.04 6.44
CA ALA A 264 1.85 17.71 5.51
C ALA A 264 1.23 17.80 4.10
N LYS A 265 1.52 18.90 3.41
CA LYS A 265 1.29 19.04 1.96
C LYS A 265 2.57 18.66 1.20
N VAL A 266 2.52 17.59 0.44
CA VAL A 266 3.67 16.97 -0.24
C VAL A 266 3.51 17.03 -1.74
N LYS A 267 4.59 17.38 -2.45
CA LYS A 267 4.65 17.33 -3.91
C LYS A 267 5.32 16.04 -4.35
N GLY A 268 4.58 15.22 -5.09
CA GLY A 268 5.13 14.05 -5.76
C GLY A 268 5.88 14.46 -7.04
N VAL A 269 6.84 13.65 -7.44
CA VAL A 269 7.68 13.87 -8.63
C VAL A 269 7.29 12.85 -9.68
N GLU A 270 6.68 13.28 -10.77
CA GLU A 270 6.38 12.41 -11.92
C GLU A 270 7.68 11.99 -12.62
N ILE A 271 7.83 10.70 -12.87
CA ILE A 271 9.01 10.09 -13.53
C ILE A 271 8.66 9.30 -14.78
N ALA A 272 7.39 8.98 -14.97
CA ALA A 272 6.88 8.38 -16.20
C ALA A 272 5.41 8.72 -16.38
N ASP A 273 4.99 8.79 -17.64
CA ASP A 273 3.60 8.71 -18.09
C ASP A 273 3.48 7.47 -18.97
N LEU A 274 2.61 6.53 -18.59
CA LEU A 274 2.48 5.23 -19.26
C LEU A 274 1.42 5.24 -20.36
N GLY A 275 0.77 6.36 -20.62
CA GLY A 275 -0.17 6.56 -21.69
C GLY A 275 -1.57 6.97 -21.23
N ALA A 276 -2.13 7.96 -21.93
CA ALA A 276 -3.47 8.49 -21.69
C ALA A 276 -4.57 7.45 -21.96
N GLY A 277 -5.76 7.66 -21.38
CA GLY A 277 -6.91 6.74 -21.54
C GLY A 277 -6.73 5.38 -20.89
N ASN A 278 -5.77 5.24 -20.01
CA ASN A 278 -5.40 4.02 -19.31
C ASN A 278 -5.49 4.23 -17.80
N GLN A 279 -5.72 3.16 -17.04
CA GLN A 279 -5.79 3.21 -15.58
C GLN A 279 -4.93 2.09 -15.00
N PRO A 280 -3.98 2.42 -14.09
CA PRO A 280 -3.26 1.41 -13.35
C PRO A 280 -4.23 0.72 -12.39
N LEU A 281 -4.12 -0.58 -12.28
CA LEU A 281 -5.01 -1.42 -11.50
C LEU A 281 -4.30 -2.01 -10.29
N ASP A 282 -3.01 -2.41 -10.49
CA ASP A 282 -2.21 -3.02 -9.44
C ASP A 282 -0.73 -3.04 -9.85
N MET A 283 0.20 -3.13 -8.86
CA MET A 283 1.63 -3.22 -9.16
C MET A 283 2.40 -4.10 -8.18
N VAL A 284 3.42 -4.79 -8.70
CA VAL A 284 4.30 -5.69 -7.93
C VAL A 284 5.76 -5.44 -8.28
N PRO A 285 6.60 -5.06 -7.31
CA PRO A 285 8.05 -4.99 -7.48
C PRO A 285 8.66 -6.40 -7.37
N TYR A 286 9.68 -6.69 -8.16
CA TYR A 286 10.41 -7.96 -8.09
C TYR A 286 11.84 -7.84 -8.58
N LYS A 287 12.66 -8.86 -8.25
CA LYS A 287 14.04 -9.00 -8.72
C LYS A 287 14.16 -10.21 -9.62
N LYS A 288 14.88 -10.07 -10.73
CA LYS A 288 15.20 -11.16 -11.64
C LYS A 288 16.53 -10.91 -12.34
N ASP A 289 17.38 -11.93 -12.41
CA ASP A 289 18.67 -11.89 -13.09
C ASP A 289 19.56 -10.69 -12.69
N GLY A 290 19.54 -10.33 -11.39
CA GLY A 290 20.31 -9.22 -10.83
C GLY A 290 19.71 -7.83 -11.10
N HIS A 291 18.54 -7.75 -11.73
CA HIS A 291 17.82 -6.51 -12.00
C HIS A 291 16.53 -6.38 -11.21
N GLU A 292 16.11 -5.15 -10.98
CA GLU A 292 14.85 -4.82 -10.32
C GLU A 292 13.82 -4.37 -11.35
N TYR A 293 12.60 -4.84 -11.19
CA TYR A 293 11.48 -4.54 -12.08
C TYR A 293 10.21 -4.24 -11.29
N ILE A 294 9.28 -3.56 -11.94
CA ILE A 294 7.91 -3.38 -11.48
C ILE A 294 6.97 -3.87 -12.57
N LEU A 295 6.08 -4.81 -12.22
CA LEU A 295 4.93 -5.15 -13.05
C LEU A 295 3.77 -4.21 -12.68
N ILE A 296 3.07 -3.69 -13.67
CA ILE A 296 1.86 -2.89 -13.48
C ILE A 296 0.76 -3.46 -14.37
N ALA A 297 -0.35 -3.87 -13.76
CA ALA A 297 -1.58 -4.18 -14.48
C ALA A 297 -2.30 -2.90 -14.85
N ASN A 298 -2.80 -2.83 -16.09
CA ASN A 298 -3.47 -1.66 -16.63
C ASN A 298 -4.76 -2.03 -17.33
N SER A 299 -5.74 -1.12 -17.30
CA SER A 299 -7.07 -1.35 -17.89
C SER A 299 -7.05 -1.51 -19.40
N SER A 300 -6.19 -0.77 -20.09
CA SER A 300 -6.16 -0.71 -21.57
C SER A 300 -4.91 -1.37 -22.17
N TYR A 301 -3.78 -1.27 -21.48
CA TYR A 301 -2.48 -1.75 -22.01
C TYR A 301 -2.08 -3.15 -21.51
N GLY A 302 -2.92 -3.77 -20.67
CA GLY A 302 -2.61 -5.06 -20.04
C GLY A 302 -1.49 -4.92 -19.00
N VAL A 303 -0.62 -5.92 -18.91
CA VAL A 303 0.52 -5.88 -17.98
C VAL A 303 1.73 -5.27 -18.67
N VAL A 304 2.34 -4.31 -18.00
CA VAL A 304 3.61 -3.70 -18.42
C VAL A 304 4.70 -3.99 -17.40
N LYS A 305 5.95 -4.05 -17.86
CA LYS A 305 7.14 -4.26 -17.06
C LYS A 305 8.08 -3.06 -17.21
N LEU A 306 8.36 -2.37 -16.10
CA LEU A 306 9.34 -1.30 -16.02
C LEU A 306 10.63 -1.84 -15.40
N ARG A 307 11.78 -1.39 -15.91
CA ARG A 307 13.06 -1.61 -15.25
C ARG A 307 13.27 -0.56 -14.16
N ALA A 308 13.45 -1.02 -12.92
CA ALA A 308 13.42 -0.16 -11.75
C ALA A 308 14.81 0.11 -11.12
N ASP A 309 15.83 -0.66 -11.45
CA ASP A 309 17.19 -0.53 -10.90
C ASP A 309 17.95 0.76 -11.31
N LYS A 310 17.33 1.62 -12.12
CA LYS A 310 17.91 2.90 -12.59
C LYS A 310 16.95 4.09 -12.46
N LEU A 311 15.95 3.99 -11.60
CA LEU A 311 14.95 5.07 -11.48
C LEU A 311 15.53 6.41 -11.07
N GLU A 312 16.69 6.44 -10.37
CA GLU A 312 17.38 7.68 -10.03
C GLU A 312 17.93 8.43 -11.25
N SER A 313 18.21 7.73 -12.35
CA SER A 313 18.75 8.35 -13.56
C SER A 313 17.69 9.06 -14.42
N TYR A 314 16.40 8.82 -14.17
CA TYR A 314 15.34 9.46 -14.92
C TYR A 314 14.99 10.83 -14.31
N PRO A 315 15.02 11.91 -15.11
CA PRO A 315 14.65 13.24 -14.64
C PRO A 315 13.16 13.30 -14.29
N ALA A 316 12.82 14.30 -13.48
CA ALA A 316 11.42 14.67 -13.27
C ALA A 316 10.80 15.13 -14.58
N ILE A 317 9.54 14.75 -14.80
CA ILE A 317 8.72 15.35 -15.87
C ILE A 317 8.02 16.57 -15.26
N ASP A 318 8.38 17.76 -15.72
CA ASP A 318 7.91 19.06 -15.18
C ASP A 318 7.29 19.97 -16.24
N SER A 319 7.12 19.44 -17.45
CA SER A 319 6.52 20.11 -18.59
C SER A 319 5.47 19.24 -19.27
N PRO A 320 4.50 19.81 -19.99
CA PRO A 320 3.49 19.04 -20.70
C PRO A 320 4.13 18.09 -21.72
N THR A 321 3.66 16.83 -21.72
CA THR A 321 4.06 15.85 -22.73
C THR A 321 3.15 15.95 -23.96
N VAL A 322 3.76 15.90 -25.13
CA VAL A 322 3.03 15.89 -26.42
C VAL A 322 2.83 14.48 -26.94
N THR A 323 3.39 13.48 -26.23
CA THR A 323 3.31 12.06 -26.56
C THR A 323 2.56 11.34 -25.43
N ASP A 324 1.83 10.28 -25.78
CA ASP A 324 1.07 9.49 -24.80
C ASP A 324 1.97 8.71 -23.81
N VAL A 325 3.28 8.65 -24.05
CA VAL A 325 4.26 7.93 -23.21
C VAL A 325 5.50 8.79 -23.04
N ALA A 326 5.95 8.95 -21.78
CA ALA A 326 7.16 9.71 -21.45
C ALA A 326 7.89 9.14 -20.22
N GLY A 327 9.16 9.51 -20.02
CA GLY A 327 9.97 9.14 -18.86
C GLY A 327 10.47 7.71 -18.89
N VAL A 328 10.28 6.94 -17.81
CA VAL A 328 10.77 5.56 -17.69
C VAL A 328 10.10 4.67 -18.71
N PRO A 329 10.87 4.01 -19.60
CA PRO A 329 10.31 3.12 -20.61
C PRO A 329 9.78 1.83 -19.98
N TYR A 330 8.85 1.19 -20.67
CA TYR A 330 8.28 -0.10 -20.28
C TYR A 330 8.11 -1.06 -21.45
N ASP A 331 8.10 -2.36 -21.14
CA ASP A 331 7.77 -3.42 -22.07
C ASP A 331 6.35 -3.93 -21.80
N LYS A 332 5.57 -4.23 -22.86
CA LYS A 332 4.25 -4.87 -22.75
C LYS A 332 4.40 -6.38 -22.65
N ILE A 333 3.76 -7.00 -21.66
CA ILE A 333 3.71 -8.45 -21.51
C ILE A 333 2.52 -8.99 -22.31
N SER A 334 2.74 -9.31 -23.57
CA SER A 334 1.68 -9.70 -24.51
C SER A 334 1.06 -11.08 -24.24
N SER A 335 1.71 -11.91 -23.42
CA SER A 335 1.26 -13.28 -23.08
C SER A 335 0.04 -13.30 -22.15
N VAL A 336 -0.29 -12.19 -21.47
CA VAL A 336 -1.41 -12.10 -20.54
C VAL A 336 -2.28 -10.89 -20.87
N ARG A 337 -3.59 -11.06 -20.71
CA ARG A 337 -4.60 -10.03 -21.00
C ARG A 337 -5.66 -10.01 -19.93
N ASP A 338 -6.42 -8.91 -19.87
CA ASP A 338 -7.53 -8.73 -18.94
C ASP A 338 -7.13 -8.97 -17.47
N VAL A 339 -5.88 -8.62 -17.09
CA VAL A 339 -5.40 -8.72 -15.72
C VAL A 339 -5.94 -7.54 -14.92
N ARG A 340 -6.58 -7.82 -13.81
CA ARG A 340 -7.22 -6.83 -12.92
C ARG A 340 -6.44 -6.61 -11.65
N HIS A 341 -5.85 -7.67 -11.10
CA HIS A 341 -5.02 -7.57 -9.90
C HIS A 341 -3.78 -8.46 -10.02
N LEU A 342 -2.74 -8.05 -9.30
CA LEU A 342 -1.47 -8.74 -9.17
C LEU A 342 -1.17 -8.95 -7.67
N ALA A 343 -0.63 -10.11 -7.30
CA ALA A 343 -0.08 -10.29 -5.97
C ALA A 343 1.16 -11.18 -6.04
N GLN A 344 2.23 -10.81 -5.37
CA GLN A 344 3.45 -11.62 -5.34
C GLN A 344 3.20 -12.88 -4.50
N ILE A 345 3.45 -14.07 -5.06
CA ILE A 345 3.40 -15.34 -4.32
C ILE A 345 4.74 -15.60 -3.65
N ASP A 346 5.82 -15.54 -4.44
CA ASP A 346 7.20 -15.74 -4.02
C ASP A 346 8.16 -14.95 -4.92
N ASP A 347 9.46 -15.14 -4.77
CA ASP A 347 10.49 -14.41 -5.54
C ASP A 347 10.51 -14.74 -7.04
N SER A 348 9.79 -15.79 -7.46
CA SER A 348 9.77 -16.28 -8.84
C SER A 348 8.39 -16.21 -9.49
N ASN A 349 7.33 -16.00 -8.72
CA ASN A 349 5.96 -16.13 -9.18
C ASN A 349 5.06 -15.00 -8.70
N VAL A 350 4.17 -14.59 -9.60
CA VAL A 350 3.08 -13.64 -9.34
C VAL A 350 1.74 -14.31 -9.57
N LEU A 351 0.77 -14.01 -8.73
CA LEU A 351 -0.64 -14.35 -8.95
C LEU A 351 -1.30 -13.27 -9.80
N LEU A 352 -2.08 -13.70 -10.76
CA LEU A 352 -2.92 -12.85 -11.58
C LEU A 352 -4.39 -13.12 -11.28
N VAL A 353 -5.17 -12.07 -11.10
CA VAL A 353 -6.64 -12.14 -11.20
C VAL A 353 -7.02 -11.64 -12.58
N MET A 354 -7.49 -12.53 -13.43
CA MET A 354 -7.80 -12.23 -14.83
C MET A 354 -9.29 -12.34 -15.09
N GLY A 355 -9.76 -11.58 -16.06
CA GLY A 355 -11.13 -11.59 -16.54
C GLY A 355 -11.69 -10.19 -16.73
N LYS A 356 -12.61 -10.04 -17.68
CA LYS A 356 -13.30 -8.76 -17.92
C LYS A 356 -14.25 -8.46 -16.77
N SER A 357 -14.45 -7.20 -16.48
CA SER A 357 -15.41 -6.77 -15.47
C SER A 357 -16.80 -7.33 -15.78
N GLY A 358 -17.38 -8.10 -14.85
CA GLY A 358 -18.67 -8.78 -15.01
C GLY A 358 -18.62 -10.07 -15.82
N GLY A 359 -17.44 -10.52 -16.28
CA GLY A 359 -17.19 -11.83 -16.88
C GLY A 359 -16.58 -12.82 -15.91
N ALA A 360 -16.32 -14.04 -16.36
CA ALA A 360 -15.66 -15.06 -15.55
C ALA A 360 -14.25 -14.62 -15.17
N SER A 361 -13.90 -14.80 -13.90
CA SER A 361 -12.59 -14.49 -13.35
C SER A 361 -11.75 -15.74 -13.11
N THR A 362 -10.47 -15.67 -13.39
CA THR A 362 -9.50 -16.75 -13.19
C THR A 362 -8.38 -16.29 -12.27
N LEU A 363 -8.01 -17.12 -11.30
CA LEU A 363 -6.73 -16.99 -10.59
C LEU A 363 -5.69 -17.83 -11.32
N GLN A 364 -4.56 -17.25 -11.64
CA GLN A 364 -3.46 -17.94 -12.29
C GLN A 364 -2.11 -17.52 -11.75
N THR A 365 -1.30 -18.49 -11.35
CA THR A 365 0.12 -18.28 -11.08
C THR A 365 0.90 -18.18 -12.38
N MET A 366 1.68 -17.12 -12.52
CA MET A 366 2.60 -16.88 -13.61
C MET A 366 4.02 -16.70 -13.09
N ALA A 367 5.00 -17.26 -13.79
CA ALA A 367 6.41 -16.93 -13.51
C ALA A 367 6.65 -15.45 -13.78
N LEU A 368 7.42 -14.78 -12.92
CA LEU A 368 7.82 -13.38 -13.10
C LEU A 368 8.64 -13.25 -14.39
N PRO A 369 8.28 -12.33 -15.33
CA PRO A 369 8.87 -12.24 -16.67
C PRO A 369 10.27 -11.64 -16.71
#